data_04f86b2e00a6d6e0e47a504fc0bdf7b6
#
_entry.id   04f86b2e00a6d6e0e47a504fc0bdf7b6
#
_cell.length_a   1.000
_cell.length_b   1.000
_cell.length_c   1.000
_cell.angle_alpha   90.00
_cell.angle_beta   90.00
_cell.angle_gamma   90.00
#
_symmetry.space_group_name_H-M   'P 1'
#
loop_
_entity.id
_entity.type
_entity.pdbx_description
1 polymer ?
#
loop_
_entity_poly.entity_id
_entity_poly.type
_entity_poly.pdbx_seq_one_letter_code
_entity_poly.pdbx_strand_id
1 'polypeptide(L)'
;EFVRGQVFRGFPVLTYAKVHAAYPDAIVLIAFASERPEILARFFAISRQHETYAPHLPLFGDESVVSPAWLLAHETELEAVYERLADSKSRRVFCDILDYKLSGKLTYLEGVSRRWDDLLTLFSWSDRERYVDLGAYNGDTLREFLALTDGQYEHLDAVEPDPKNF
;
A
#
# COMPACT_ATOMS: atom_id res chain seq x y z
N GLU A 1 18.27 -2.36 -13.75
CA GLU A 1 18.31 -1.53 -14.96
C GLU A 1 18.17 -2.41 -16.22
N PHE A 2 16.98 -2.90 -16.46
CA PHE A 2 16.70 -3.86 -17.56
C PHE A 2 16.64 -3.21 -18.96
N VAL A 3 16.76 -1.88 -19.07
CA VAL A 3 16.32 -1.16 -20.27
C VAL A 3 17.28 -0.08 -20.76
N ARG A 4 18.56 -0.25 -20.54
CA ARG A 4 19.56 0.71 -21.08
C ARG A 4 19.53 0.74 -22.61
N GLY A 5 19.36 1.95 -23.18
CA GLY A 5 19.43 2.16 -24.62
C GLY A 5 18.19 1.72 -25.40
N GLN A 6 17.09 1.38 -24.71
CA GLN A 6 15.82 1.07 -25.37
C GLN A 6 15.03 2.33 -25.69
N VAL A 7 14.12 2.19 -26.64
CA VAL A 7 13.14 3.20 -27.05
C VAL A 7 11.76 2.62 -26.83
N PHE A 8 10.90 3.36 -26.14
CA PHE A 8 9.51 2.99 -25.93
C PHE A 8 8.60 4.00 -26.65
N ARG A 9 7.84 3.56 -27.63
CA ARG A 9 6.95 4.39 -28.45
C ARG A 9 7.62 5.68 -29.00
N GLY A 10 8.88 5.58 -29.42
CA GLY A 10 9.65 6.73 -29.95
C GLY A 10 10.38 7.56 -28.89
N PHE A 11 10.17 7.28 -27.60
CA PHE A 11 10.83 7.98 -26.50
C PHE A 11 12.03 7.17 -25.98
N PRO A 12 13.18 7.81 -25.70
CA PRO A 12 14.33 7.12 -25.16
C PRO A 12 14.06 6.68 -23.70
N VAL A 13 14.45 5.44 -23.38
CA VAL A 13 14.45 4.97 -21.98
C VAL A 13 15.78 5.36 -21.36
N LEU A 14 15.73 6.22 -20.35
CA LEU A 14 16.89 6.79 -19.68
C LEU A 14 17.04 6.22 -18.28
N THR A 15 18.26 6.22 -17.76
CA THR A 15 18.49 5.97 -16.32
C THR A 15 18.01 7.18 -15.52
N TYR A 16 17.64 6.96 -14.26
CA TYR A 16 17.22 8.06 -13.37
C TYR A 16 18.27 9.18 -13.30
N ALA A 17 19.55 8.84 -13.18
CA ALA A 17 20.63 9.83 -13.14
C ALA A 17 20.68 10.72 -14.40
N LYS A 18 20.41 10.16 -15.58
CA LYS A 18 20.33 10.94 -16.83
C LYS A 18 19.11 11.83 -16.86
N VAL A 19 17.95 11.32 -16.39
CA VAL A 19 16.72 12.13 -16.30
C VAL A 19 16.92 13.29 -15.34
N HIS A 20 17.42 13.04 -14.13
CA HIS A 20 17.66 14.07 -13.12
C HIS A 20 18.63 15.15 -13.61
N ALA A 21 19.70 14.77 -14.31
CA ALA A 21 20.67 15.72 -14.85
C ALA A 21 20.13 16.56 -16.02
N ALA A 22 19.29 15.97 -16.89
CA ALA A 22 18.77 16.65 -18.07
C ALA A 22 17.48 17.41 -17.79
N TYR A 23 16.69 16.99 -16.83
CA TYR A 23 15.33 17.49 -16.53
C TYR A 23 15.16 17.63 -15.01
N PRO A 24 15.80 18.62 -14.35
CA PRO A 24 15.74 18.80 -12.90
C PRO A 24 14.32 19.03 -12.37
N ASP A 25 13.47 19.66 -13.18
CA ASP A 25 12.08 19.97 -12.83
C ASP A 25 11.06 18.93 -13.38
N ALA A 26 11.54 17.73 -13.73
CA ALA A 26 10.65 16.70 -14.26
C ALA A 26 9.64 16.24 -13.22
N ILE A 27 8.39 16.09 -13.65
CA ILE A 27 7.36 15.37 -12.89
C ILE A 27 7.55 13.88 -13.15
N VAL A 28 7.57 13.09 -12.06
CA VAL A 28 7.74 11.64 -12.11
C VAL A 28 6.40 10.95 -11.88
N LEU A 29 6.02 10.06 -12.79
CA LEU A 29 4.87 9.19 -12.63
C LEU A 29 5.33 7.76 -12.37
N ILE A 30 4.90 7.19 -11.25
CA ILE A 30 5.11 5.77 -10.92
C ILE A 30 3.95 5.00 -11.53
N ALA A 31 4.26 4.14 -12.51
CA ALA A 31 3.29 3.39 -13.28
C ALA A 31 3.26 1.88 -12.96
N PHE A 32 3.77 1.49 -11.79
CA PHE A 32 3.71 0.12 -11.31
C PHE A 32 3.68 0.08 -9.78
N ALA A 33 3.07 -0.97 -9.22
CA ALA A 33 3.04 -1.21 -7.78
C ALA A 33 4.20 -2.10 -7.35
N SER A 34 4.63 -1.97 -6.09
CA SER A 34 5.61 -2.85 -5.46
C SER A 34 5.43 -2.83 -3.94
N GLU A 35 5.58 -3.98 -3.31
CA GLU A 35 5.62 -4.13 -1.85
C GLU A 35 7.06 -4.25 -1.32
N ARG A 36 8.04 -4.36 -2.22
CA ARG A 36 9.45 -4.54 -1.87
C ARG A 36 10.01 -3.29 -1.21
N PRO A 37 10.56 -3.40 0.03
CA PRO A 37 11.02 -2.24 0.79
C PRO A 37 12.07 -1.39 0.06
N GLU A 38 12.99 -2.03 -0.66
CA GLU A 38 14.03 -1.34 -1.42
C GLU A 38 13.47 -0.54 -2.61
N ILE A 39 12.38 -0.99 -3.21
CA ILE A 39 11.69 -0.27 -4.30
C ILE A 39 10.91 0.92 -3.73
N LEU A 40 10.19 0.71 -2.63
CA LEU A 40 9.47 1.79 -1.94
C LEU A 40 10.43 2.88 -1.45
N ALA A 41 11.55 2.50 -0.83
CA ALA A 41 12.58 3.44 -0.41
C ALA A 41 13.13 4.27 -1.58
N ARG A 42 13.28 3.65 -2.76
CA ARG A 42 13.69 4.35 -3.98
C ARG A 42 12.62 5.33 -4.48
N PHE A 43 11.34 4.98 -4.43
CA PHE A 43 10.25 5.88 -4.80
C PHE A 43 10.24 7.13 -3.91
N PHE A 44 10.35 6.95 -2.60
CA PHE A 44 10.44 8.08 -1.67
C PHE A 44 11.72 8.89 -1.82
N ALA A 45 12.85 8.27 -2.16
CA ALA A 45 14.07 9.01 -2.47
C ALA A 45 13.93 9.90 -3.71
N ILE A 46 13.20 9.42 -4.73
CA ILE A 46 12.88 10.19 -5.94
C ILE A 46 11.92 11.34 -5.61
N SER A 47 10.88 11.09 -4.79
CA SER A 47 9.88 12.09 -4.44
C SER A 47 10.42 13.27 -3.63
N ARG A 48 11.58 13.11 -2.99
CA ARG A 48 12.31 14.22 -2.31
C ARG A 48 13.06 15.13 -3.28
N GLN A 49 13.25 14.71 -4.52
CA GLN A 49 14.02 15.43 -5.54
C GLN A 49 13.15 15.92 -6.69
N HIS A 50 12.04 15.26 -6.94
CA HIS A 50 11.10 15.55 -8.02
C HIS A 50 9.67 15.48 -7.51
N GLU A 51 8.79 16.29 -8.07
CA GLU A 51 7.35 16.12 -7.86
C GLU A 51 6.91 14.76 -8.40
N THR A 52 6.44 13.88 -7.50
CA THR A 52 6.22 12.45 -7.83
C THR A 52 4.78 12.05 -7.52
N TYR A 53 4.17 11.42 -8.50
CA TYR A 53 2.81 10.91 -8.44
C TYR A 53 2.78 9.40 -8.67
N ALA A 54 1.95 8.72 -7.89
CA ALA A 54 1.52 7.32 -8.09
C ALA A 54 -0.01 7.30 -8.15
N PRO A 55 -0.64 7.72 -9.28
CA PRO A 55 -2.07 7.90 -9.34
C PRO A 55 -2.82 6.60 -9.05
N HIS A 56 -3.82 6.68 -8.17
CA HIS A 56 -4.75 5.59 -7.92
C HIS A 56 -5.80 5.60 -9.05
N LEU A 57 -5.52 4.83 -10.09
CA LEU A 57 -6.42 4.68 -11.24
C LEU A 57 -7.12 3.33 -11.16
N PRO A 58 -8.44 3.27 -11.40
CA PRO A 58 -9.15 2.01 -11.50
C PRO A 58 -8.61 1.19 -12.68
N LEU A 59 -8.31 -0.08 -12.43
CA LEU A 59 -7.83 -1.00 -13.49
C LEU A 59 -8.99 -1.54 -14.32
N PHE A 60 -10.21 -1.54 -13.77
CA PHE A 60 -11.44 -2.04 -14.39
C PHE A 60 -12.52 -0.97 -14.26
N GLY A 61 -13.27 -0.74 -15.34
CA GLY A 61 -14.00 0.47 -15.66
C GLY A 61 -15.14 0.96 -14.76
N ASP A 62 -15.48 0.31 -13.65
CA ASP A 62 -16.63 0.68 -12.80
C ASP A 62 -16.24 1.13 -11.38
N GLU A 63 -14.96 1.24 -11.07
CA GLU A 63 -14.54 1.72 -9.75
C GLU A 63 -14.67 3.25 -9.68
N SER A 64 -15.38 3.75 -8.68
CA SER A 64 -15.50 5.18 -8.44
C SER A 64 -14.15 5.76 -8.00
N VAL A 65 -13.64 6.70 -8.79
CA VAL A 65 -12.46 7.48 -8.42
C VAL A 65 -12.84 8.46 -7.33
N VAL A 66 -12.05 8.51 -6.26
CA VAL A 66 -12.21 9.56 -5.24
C VAL A 66 -11.94 10.91 -5.91
N SER A 67 -12.95 11.75 -5.93
CA SER A 67 -12.91 13.09 -6.50
C SER A 67 -13.40 14.11 -5.46
N PRO A 68 -13.16 15.42 -5.65
CA PRO A 68 -13.73 16.43 -4.76
C PRO A 68 -15.24 16.32 -4.61
N ALA A 69 -15.96 16.03 -5.70
CA ALA A 69 -17.40 15.83 -5.65
C ALA A 69 -17.79 14.57 -4.86
N TRP A 70 -17.02 13.50 -5.00
CA TRP A 70 -17.24 12.28 -4.21
C TRP A 70 -17.02 12.53 -2.72
N LEU A 71 -15.97 13.27 -2.33
CA LEU A 71 -15.72 13.62 -0.93
C LEU A 71 -16.86 14.43 -0.34
N LEU A 72 -17.34 15.45 -1.05
CA LEU A 72 -18.47 16.27 -0.61
C LEU A 72 -19.76 15.44 -0.46
N ALA A 73 -19.98 14.47 -1.34
CA ALA A 73 -21.15 13.60 -1.27
C ALA A 73 -21.11 12.61 -0.10
N HIS A 74 -19.90 12.30 0.43
CA HIS A 74 -19.70 11.34 1.53
C HIS A 74 -19.12 12.01 2.79
N GLU A 75 -19.21 13.33 2.90
CA GLU A 75 -18.63 14.10 4.01
C GLU A 75 -19.07 13.57 5.38
N THR A 76 -20.38 13.36 5.55
CA THR A 76 -20.95 12.88 6.82
C THR A 76 -20.41 11.50 7.22
N GLU A 77 -20.31 10.57 6.27
CA GLU A 77 -19.78 9.23 6.50
C GLU A 77 -18.29 9.27 6.83
N LEU A 78 -17.54 10.11 6.12
CA LEU A 78 -16.10 10.28 6.34
C LEU A 78 -15.81 10.92 7.71
N GLU A 79 -16.58 11.93 8.11
CA GLU A 79 -16.52 12.53 9.44
C GLU A 79 -16.84 11.50 10.53
N ALA A 80 -17.91 10.72 10.36
CA ALA A 80 -18.26 9.66 11.30
C ALA A 80 -17.16 8.60 11.46
N VAL A 81 -16.44 8.26 10.40
CA VAL A 81 -15.26 7.38 10.47
C VAL A 81 -14.12 8.08 11.21
N TYR A 82 -13.79 9.32 10.84
CA TYR A 82 -12.72 10.10 11.46
C TYR A 82 -12.89 10.25 12.97
N GLU A 83 -14.10 10.54 13.44
CA GLU A 83 -14.41 10.69 14.87
C GLU A 83 -14.23 9.38 15.65
N ARG A 84 -14.46 8.24 15.02
CA ARG A 84 -14.30 6.90 15.64
C ARG A 84 -12.84 6.44 15.74
N LEU A 85 -11.93 7.08 15.06
CA LEU A 85 -10.51 6.74 15.14
C LEU A 85 -9.96 7.13 16.51
N ALA A 86 -9.28 6.19 17.16
CA ALA A 86 -8.90 6.27 18.57
C ALA A 86 -7.84 7.35 18.86
N ASP A 87 -6.95 7.65 17.93
CA ASP A 87 -5.79 8.52 18.17
C ASP A 87 -5.50 9.46 16.98
N SER A 88 -4.72 10.50 17.27
CA SER A 88 -4.36 11.54 16.31
C SER A 88 -3.56 11.00 15.11
N LYS A 89 -2.80 9.94 15.31
CA LYS A 89 -2.01 9.32 14.24
C LYS A 89 -2.91 8.58 13.25
N SER A 90 -3.88 7.79 13.74
CA SER A 90 -4.88 7.13 12.90
C SER A 90 -5.69 8.13 12.09
N ARG A 91 -6.08 9.26 12.73
CA ARG A 91 -6.78 10.37 12.06
C ARG A 91 -5.93 11.00 10.97
N ARG A 92 -4.65 11.21 11.23
CA ARG A 92 -3.71 11.74 10.23
C ARG A 92 -3.57 10.78 9.04
N VAL A 93 -3.33 9.50 9.29
CA VAL A 93 -3.24 8.47 8.24
C VAL A 93 -4.51 8.43 7.39
N PHE A 94 -5.68 8.57 8.01
CA PHE A 94 -6.95 8.64 7.29
C PHE A 94 -6.99 9.84 6.33
N CYS A 95 -6.62 11.04 6.80
CA CYS A 95 -6.55 12.22 5.94
C CYS A 95 -5.49 12.07 4.83
N ASP A 96 -4.28 11.61 5.17
CA ASP A 96 -3.20 11.42 4.20
C ASP A 96 -3.61 10.44 3.08
N ILE A 97 -4.37 9.38 3.39
CA ILE A 97 -4.90 8.45 2.38
C ILE A 97 -5.94 9.12 1.47
N LEU A 98 -6.82 9.95 2.01
CA LEU A 98 -7.79 10.70 1.20
C LEU A 98 -7.08 11.70 0.29
N ASP A 99 -6.10 12.43 0.80
CA ASP A 99 -5.28 13.37 0.04
C ASP A 99 -4.48 12.66 -1.07
N TYR A 100 -3.94 11.47 -0.76
CA TYR A 100 -3.31 10.63 -1.77
C TYR A 100 -4.29 10.20 -2.87
N LYS A 101 -5.47 9.72 -2.49
CA LYS A 101 -6.48 9.27 -3.45
C LYS A 101 -6.97 10.40 -4.36
N LEU A 102 -7.04 11.62 -3.85
CA LEU A 102 -7.38 12.81 -4.63
C LEU A 102 -6.29 13.26 -5.57
N SER A 103 -5.06 13.31 -5.07
CA SER A 103 -3.96 13.97 -5.77
C SER A 103 -3.03 13.00 -6.50
N GLY A 104 -2.95 11.75 -6.06
CA GLY A 104 -1.93 10.79 -6.48
C GLY A 104 -0.51 11.12 -6.00
N LYS A 105 -0.32 12.14 -5.15
CA LYS A 105 0.99 12.55 -4.66
C LYS A 105 1.57 11.52 -3.70
N LEU A 106 2.74 11.00 -4.03
CA LEU A 106 3.40 9.95 -3.26
C LEU A 106 3.77 10.40 -1.84
N THR A 107 4.00 11.70 -1.63
CA THR A 107 4.37 12.25 -0.32
C THR A 107 3.35 12.00 0.78
N TYR A 108 2.07 11.88 0.46
CA TYR A 108 1.03 11.53 1.42
C TYR A 108 1.12 10.10 1.93
N LEU A 109 1.80 9.21 1.21
CA LEU A 109 2.02 7.83 1.66
C LEU A 109 3.29 7.68 2.52
N GLU A 110 4.11 8.74 2.65
CA GLU A 110 5.30 8.67 3.48
C GLU A 110 4.91 8.63 4.97
N GLY A 111 5.23 7.53 5.64
CA GLY A 111 4.94 7.34 7.06
C GLY A 111 3.54 6.81 7.40
N VAL A 112 2.67 6.56 6.41
CA VAL A 112 1.37 5.89 6.66
C VAL A 112 1.53 4.38 6.82
N SER A 113 2.57 3.79 6.20
CA SER A 113 2.87 2.37 6.32
C SER A 113 3.41 2.02 7.71
N ARG A 114 2.99 0.87 8.24
CA ARG A 114 3.51 0.27 9.46
C ARG A 114 4.10 -1.08 9.15
N ARG A 115 5.12 -1.47 9.91
CA ARG A 115 5.59 -2.85 9.90
C ARG A 115 4.50 -3.75 10.47
N TRP A 116 4.35 -4.91 9.88
CA TRP A 116 3.41 -5.93 10.35
C TRP A 116 3.69 -6.29 11.81
N ASP A 117 4.94 -6.46 12.18
CA ASP A 117 5.38 -6.73 13.55
C ASP A 117 4.85 -5.70 14.56
N ASP A 118 4.80 -4.41 14.19
CA ASP A 118 4.26 -3.35 15.06
C ASP A 118 2.75 -3.51 15.30
N LEU A 119 2.01 -4.02 14.30
CA LEU A 119 0.58 -4.27 14.42
C LEU A 119 0.31 -5.48 15.32
N LEU A 120 1.13 -6.51 15.23
CA LEU A 120 0.98 -7.73 16.00
C LEU A 120 1.16 -7.49 17.51
N THR A 121 1.92 -6.46 17.91
CA THR A 121 2.07 -6.06 19.32
C THR A 121 0.79 -5.47 19.93
N LEU A 122 -0.21 -5.13 19.12
CA LEU A 122 -1.51 -4.64 19.59
C LEU A 122 -2.43 -5.76 20.08
N PHE A 123 -2.11 -7.00 19.75
CA PHE A 123 -2.88 -8.17 20.14
C PHE A 123 -2.22 -8.90 21.33
N SER A 124 -3.04 -9.41 22.21
CA SER A 124 -2.60 -10.32 23.27
C SER A 124 -2.95 -11.74 22.84
N TRP A 125 -1.96 -12.50 22.47
CA TRP A 125 -2.13 -13.87 22.00
C TRP A 125 -2.24 -14.84 23.20
N SER A 126 -3.07 -15.88 23.05
CA SER A 126 -3.31 -16.90 24.05
C SER A 126 -3.32 -18.30 23.44
N ASP A 127 -3.36 -19.32 24.27
CA ASP A 127 -3.52 -20.72 23.89
C ASP A 127 -4.96 -21.08 23.47
N ARG A 128 -5.88 -20.12 23.55
CA ARG A 128 -7.31 -20.28 23.18
C ARG A 128 -7.68 -19.57 21.89
N GLU A 129 -6.71 -19.18 21.09
CA GLU A 129 -6.97 -18.50 19.82
C GLU A 129 -7.72 -19.44 18.87
N ARG A 130 -8.72 -18.86 18.22
CA ARG A 130 -9.46 -19.50 17.11
C ARG A 130 -9.20 -18.70 15.86
N TYR A 131 -8.42 -19.26 14.96
CA TYR A 131 -7.93 -18.58 13.78
C TYR A 131 -8.58 -19.14 12.52
N VAL A 132 -9.02 -18.26 11.62
CA VAL A 132 -9.56 -18.63 10.31
C VAL A 132 -8.78 -17.88 9.24
N ASP A 133 -8.16 -18.61 8.32
CA ASP A 133 -7.46 -18.07 7.17
C ASP A 133 -8.31 -18.26 5.91
N LEU A 134 -8.77 -17.15 5.35
CA LEU A 134 -9.57 -17.14 4.12
C LEU A 134 -8.70 -16.73 2.93
N GLY A 135 -8.32 -17.68 2.11
CA GLY A 135 -7.33 -17.54 1.04
C GLY A 135 -5.94 -17.91 1.52
N ALA A 136 -5.84 -19.09 2.12
CA ALA A 136 -4.63 -19.56 2.82
C ALA A 136 -3.43 -19.81 1.90
N TYR A 137 -3.63 -19.78 0.58
CA TYR A 137 -2.60 -19.99 -0.45
C TYR A 137 -1.68 -21.18 -0.08
N ASN A 138 -0.42 -20.92 0.18
CA ASN A 138 0.57 -21.92 0.58
C ASN A 138 0.76 -22.02 2.10
N GLY A 139 -0.11 -21.39 2.90
CA GLY A 139 -0.08 -21.37 4.36
C GLY A 139 0.98 -20.45 4.96
N ASP A 140 1.38 -19.37 4.28
CA ASP A 140 2.34 -18.40 4.78
C ASP A 140 1.80 -17.65 6.01
N THR A 141 0.57 -17.15 5.95
CA THR A 141 -0.12 -16.50 7.09
C THR A 141 -0.38 -17.47 8.25
N LEU A 142 -0.64 -18.74 7.97
CA LEU A 142 -0.74 -19.77 9.01
C LEU A 142 0.57 -19.98 9.75
N ARG A 143 1.70 -20.03 9.03
CA ARG A 143 3.02 -20.15 9.66
C ARG A 143 3.35 -18.94 10.53
N GLU A 144 2.96 -17.74 10.10
CA GLU A 144 3.10 -16.53 10.92
C GLU A 144 2.25 -16.63 12.19
N PHE A 145 0.98 -17.02 12.10
CA PHE A 145 0.10 -17.21 13.25
C PHE A 145 0.68 -18.25 14.23
N LEU A 146 1.13 -19.40 13.75
CA LEU A 146 1.74 -20.43 14.59
C LEU A 146 3.02 -19.92 15.30
N ALA A 147 3.81 -19.09 14.63
CA ALA A 147 4.99 -18.48 15.25
C ALA A 147 4.62 -17.47 16.35
N LEU A 148 3.51 -16.72 16.20
CA LEU A 148 3.03 -15.75 17.19
C LEU A 148 2.45 -16.41 18.45
N THR A 149 1.89 -17.61 18.33
CA THR A 149 1.25 -18.34 19.39
C THR A 149 2.13 -19.46 19.98
N ASP A 150 3.40 -19.55 19.57
CA ASP A 150 4.29 -20.67 19.88
C ASP A 150 3.65 -22.05 19.55
N GLY A 151 2.84 -22.09 18.48
CA GLY A 151 2.11 -23.29 18.06
C GLY A 151 0.91 -23.65 18.95
N GLN A 152 0.51 -22.78 19.87
CA GLN A 152 -0.62 -23.02 20.77
C GLN A 152 -1.88 -22.31 20.26
N TYR A 153 -2.96 -23.04 20.13
CA TYR A 153 -4.26 -22.53 19.69
C TYR A 153 -5.38 -23.51 20.05
N GLU A 154 -6.61 -23.03 20.12
CA GLU A 154 -7.79 -23.88 20.34
C GLU A 154 -8.28 -24.48 19.02
N HIS A 155 -8.34 -23.68 17.95
CA HIS A 155 -8.86 -24.11 16.67
C HIS A 155 -8.23 -23.31 15.53
N LEU A 156 -8.03 -23.99 14.38
CA LEU A 156 -7.48 -23.37 13.18
C LEU A 156 -8.21 -23.91 11.94
N ASP A 157 -8.78 -23.01 11.16
CA ASP A 157 -9.37 -23.30 9.85
C ASP A 157 -8.61 -22.59 8.75
N ALA A 158 -8.31 -23.30 7.67
CA ALA A 158 -7.71 -22.74 6.47
C ALA A 158 -8.61 -23.02 5.26
N VAL A 159 -8.94 -21.98 4.52
CA VAL A 159 -9.76 -22.07 3.32
C VAL A 159 -8.99 -21.53 2.13
N GLU A 160 -8.75 -22.37 1.13
CA GLU A 160 -8.11 -22.00 -0.13
C GLU A 160 -8.96 -22.50 -1.30
N PRO A 161 -9.53 -21.59 -2.12
CA PRO A 161 -10.42 -21.97 -3.20
C PRO A 161 -9.68 -22.51 -4.44
N ASP A 162 -8.38 -22.20 -4.63
CA ASP A 162 -7.63 -22.71 -5.77
C ASP A 162 -6.96 -24.07 -5.44
N PRO A 163 -7.41 -25.18 -6.06
CA PRO A 163 -6.86 -26.50 -5.78
C PRO A 163 -5.39 -26.67 -6.18
N LYS A 164 -4.79 -25.71 -6.88
CA LYS A 164 -3.35 -25.71 -7.20
C LYS A 164 -2.47 -25.25 -6.04
N ASN A 165 -3.05 -24.58 -5.09
CA ASN A 165 -2.36 -24.03 -3.91
C ASN A 165 -2.47 -24.95 -2.68
N PHE A 166 -3.24 -26.04 -2.81
CA PHE A 166 -3.49 -27.01 -1.74
C PHE A 166 -2.52 -28.16 -1.79
#